data_474333d6fc9caa6f2114c580aad23b5e
#
_entry.id   474333d6fc9caa6f2114c580aad23b5e
#
_cell.length_a   1.000
_cell.length_b   1.000
_cell.length_c   1.000
_cell.angle_alpha   90.00
_cell.angle_beta   90.00
_cell.angle_gamma   90.00
#
_symmetry.space_group_name_H-M   'P 1'
#
loop_
_entity.id
_entity.type
_entity.pdbx_description
1 polymer ?
#
loop_
_entity_poly.entity_id
_entity_poly.type
_entity_poly.pdbx_seq_one_letter_code
_entity_poly.pdbx_strand_id
1 'polypeptide(L)'
;MGWGNAVPSGTGGDVASSSPGGRSLDEIFKPAVGLEHVPYLRMAIFGRAKIGKTHFALTAATTGPVWIIDTEGAVNINIMSVPPELRSRIHVADILCFSDKKNRKVDLVASLDALRDAIDKLTDYIKDNPGEIGTIVVDSATDMWDWMTIWLEEEGATSFSASGKMLRTEWGKANKKYAELMYMLLSSGWNIILTFRAREAVNSKGESLGFDNARWQKNTDYWIDLICEYRKDGLDRTLRVVGGRFGDNISPLTNPNWNNLLDHLEKQTGVTFAFKE
;
A
#
# COMPACT_ATOMS: atom_id res chain seq x y z
N MET A 1 -51.85 -41.11 33.03
CA MET A 1 -50.62 -41.89 32.98
C MET A 1 -49.47 -40.94 33.09
N GLY A 2 -48.85 -40.90 34.27
CA GLY A 2 -47.84 -39.89 34.62
C GLY A 2 -46.48 -40.32 34.18
N TRP A 3 -45.69 -39.33 33.70
CA TRP A 3 -44.27 -39.48 33.49
C TRP A 3 -43.54 -38.91 34.69
N GLY A 4 -42.92 -39.81 35.43
CA GLY A 4 -42.12 -39.46 36.59
C GLY A 4 -40.73 -38.92 36.15
N ASN A 5 -40.39 -37.77 36.68
CA ASN A 5 -39.05 -37.20 36.62
C ASN A 5 -38.18 -37.84 37.71
N ALA A 6 -37.14 -38.56 37.33
CA ALA A 6 -36.03 -38.89 38.21
C ALA A 6 -34.83 -37.96 37.84
N VAL A 7 -34.42 -37.10 38.78
CA VAL A 7 -33.20 -36.31 38.72
C VAL A 7 -32.11 -37.14 39.40
N PRO A 8 -30.96 -37.41 38.72
CA PRO A 8 -29.79 -37.89 39.42
C PRO A 8 -28.96 -36.69 39.91
N SER A 9 -28.78 -36.61 41.21
CA SER A 9 -27.78 -35.80 41.88
C SER A 9 -26.37 -36.34 41.55
N GLY A 10 -25.66 -35.70 40.69
CA GLY A 10 -24.25 -35.95 40.38
C GLY A 10 -23.41 -34.80 40.86
N THR A 11 -22.57 -35.10 41.82
CA THR A 11 -21.53 -34.26 42.43
C THR A 11 -20.64 -33.57 41.40
N GLY A 12 -20.42 -32.26 41.63
CA GLY A 12 -19.58 -31.41 40.81
C GLY A 12 -18.15 -31.92 40.69
N GLY A 13 -17.73 -32.01 39.46
CA GLY A 13 -16.34 -31.97 39.10
C GLY A 13 -16.20 -30.76 38.18
N ASP A 14 -15.57 -29.71 38.66
CA ASP A 14 -15.13 -28.57 37.83
C ASP A 14 -14.17 -29.09 36.76
N VAL A 15 -14.69 -29.45 35.62
CA VAL A 15 -13.89 -29.58 34.41
C VAL A 15 -13.71 -28.15 33.86
N ALA A 16 -12.61 -27.51 34.26
CA ALA A 16 -12.13 -26.32 33.61
C ALA A 16 -11.92 -26.66 32.15
N SER A 17 -12.88 -26.36 31.29
CA SER A 17 -12.71 -26.35 29.85
C SER A 17 -11.78 -25.17 29.51
N SER A 18 -10.48 -25.45 29.46
CA SER A 18 -9.50 -24.53 28.84
C SER A 18 -9.79 -24.46 27.35
N SER A 19 -10.73 -23.62 26.97
CA SER A 19 -10.80 -23.09 25.60
C SER A 19 -9.48 -22.38 25.33
N PRO A 20 -8.82 -22.59 24.17
CA PRO A 20 -7.61 -21.85 23.84
C PRO A 20 -7.97 -20.35 23.83
N GLY A 21 -7.34 -19.57 24.70
CA GLY A 21 -7.54 -18.19 25.10
C GLY A 21 -8.32 -17.32 24.13
N GLY A 22 -9.62 -17.24 24.30
CA GLY A 22 -10.42 -16.23 23.64
C GLY A 22 -10.06 -14.86 24.23
N ARG A 23 -9.69 -13.91 23.37
CA ARG A 23 -9.50 -12.50 23.77
C ARG A 23 -10.80 -12.00 24.39
N SER A 24 -10.71 -11.19 25.45
CA SER A 24 -11.87 -10.51 26.02
C SER A 24 -12.47 -9.50 25.01
N LEU A 25 -13.72 -9.10 25.19
CA LEU A 25 -14.32 -8.08 24.34
C LEU A 25 -13.53 -6.77 24.36
N ASP A 26 -13.00 -6.38 25.53
CA ASP A 26 -12.20 -5.15 25.70
C ASP A 26 -10.82 -5.25 25.03
N GLU A 27 -10.29 -6.46 24.83
CA GLU A 27 -9.07 -6.69 24.04
C GLU A 27 -9.36 -6.63 22.53
N ILE A 28 -10.60 -6.91 22.11
CA ILE A 28 -11.01 -6.92 20.71
C ILE A 28 -11.55 -5.54 20.30
N PHE A 29 -12.40 -4.95 21.14
CA PHE A 29 -13.06 -3.66 20.88
C PHE A 29 -12.50 -2.60 21.81
N LYS A 30 -11.83 -1.62 21.23
CA LYS A 30 -11.34 -0.44 21.97
C LYS A 30 -12.30 0.73 21.78
N PRO A 31 -12.60 1.51 22.84
CA PRO A 31 -13.38 2.75 22.67
C PRO A 31 -12.71 3.67 21.65
N ALA A 32 -13.51 4.29 20.78
CA ALA A 32 -13.02 5.29 19.83
C ALA A 32 -12.61 6.61 20.50
N VAL A 33 -12.81 6.74 21.81
CA VAL A 33 -12.44 7.92 22.61
C VAL A 33 -10.94 7.99 22.74
N GLY A 34 -10.33 9.14 22.40
CA GLY A 34 -8.88 9.33 22.41
C GLY A 34 -8.19 9.10 21.06
N LEU A 35 -8.95 8.82 20.01
CA LEU A 35 -8.44 8.84 18.63
C LEU A 35 -8.50 10.27 18.09
N GLU A 36 -7.68 11.15 18.63
CA GLU A 36 -7.67 12.57 18.26
C GLU A 36 -6.86 12.86 17.00
N HIS A 37 -5.99 11.90 16.61
CA HIS A 37 -5.08 12.05 15.47
C HIS A 37 -5.11 10.82 14.58
N VAL A 38 -4.88 11.03 13.28
CA VAL A 38 -4.61 9.92 12.34
C VAL A 38 -3.21 9.37 12.63
N PRO A 39 -3.08 8.10 12.99
CA PRO A 39 -1.79 7.55 13.40
C PRO A 39 -0.81 7.36 12.23
N TYR A 40 -1.31 7.08 11.04
CA TYR A 40 -0.57 6.93 9.78
C TYR A 40 -1.48 7.15 8.57
N LEU A 41 -0.90 7.49 7.43
CA LEU A 41 -1.61 7.79 6.19
C LEU A 41 -1.26 6.78 5.09
N ARG A 42 -2.27 6.21 4.44
CA ARG A 42 -2.14 5.33 3.27
C ARG A 42 -2.50 6.12 2.03
N MET A 43 -1.49 6.50 1.26
CA MET A 43 -1.65 7.37 0.10
C MET A 43 -1.32 6.62 -1.19
N ALA A 44 -2.13 6.81 -2.22
CA ALA A 44 -1.80 6.52 -3.60
C ALA A 44 -1.63 7.81 -4.38
N ILE A 45 -0.53 7.90 -5.13
CA ILE A 45 -0.28 9.02 -6.03
C ILE A 45 -0.06 8.50 -7.44
N PHE A 46 -0.88 8.93 -8.38
CA PHE A 46 -0.74 8.52 -9.78
C PHE A 46 -0.53 9.71 -10.70
N GLY A 47 0.06 9.46 -11.85
CA GLY A 47 0.33 10.47 -12.86
C GLY A 47 1.29 9.94 -13.92
N ARG A 48 1.49 10.73 -14.97
CA ARG A 48 2.36 10.38 -16.10
C ARG A 48 3.81 10.24 -15.67
N ALA A 49 4.65 9.68 -16.53
CA ALA A 49 6.07 9.51 -16.26
C ALA A 49 6.79 10.87 -16.07
N LYS A 50 7.81 10.88 -15.21
CA LYS A 50 8.75 12.02 -15.03
C LYS A 50 8.12 13.34 -14.56
N ILE A 51 6.95 13.29 -13.92
CA ILE A 51 6.29 14.48 -13.36
C ILE A 51 6.70 14.79 -11.91
N GLY A 52 7.45 13.90 -11.24
CA GLY A 52 8.01 14.11 -9.89
C GLY A 52 7.31 13.34 -8.77
N LYS A 53 6.57 12.24 -9.04
CA LYS A 53 5.95 11.39 -8.00
C LYS A 53 6.96 10.87 -6.99
N THR A 54 8.06 10.28 -7.47
CA THR A 54 9.18 9.79 -6.65
C THR A 54 9.76 10.91 -5.78
N HIS A 55 10.03 12.09 -6.37
CA HIS A 55 10.54 13.23 -5.62
C HIS A 55 9.57 13.63 -4.50
N PHE A 56 8.27 13.72 -4.78
CA PHE A 56 7.26 14.01 -3.76
C PHE A 56 7.31 12.98 -2.63
N ALA A 57 7.32 11.68 -2.94
CA ALA A 57 7.36 10.62 -1.94
C ALA A 57 8.59 10.71 -1.03
N LEU A 58 9.76 11.06 -1.58
CA LEU A 58 11.00 11.24 -0.81
C LEU A 58 10.95 12.44 0.14
N THR A 59 10.07 13.43 -0.09
CA THR A 59 9.89 14.55 0.84
C THR A 59 9.30 14.13 2.18
N ALA A 60 8.74 12.91 2.30
CA ALA A 60 8.29 12.35 3.57
C ALA A 60 9.45 12.15 4.58
N ALA A 61 10.71 12.20 4.14
CA ALA A 61 11.87 12.21 5.01
C ALA A 61 11.91 13.39 6.01
N THR A 62 11.07 14.39 5.82
CA THR A 62 10.91 15.51 6.77
C THR A 62 10.23 15.08 8.08
N THR A 63 9.34 14.08 8.05
CA THR A 63 8.60 13.62 9.25
C THR A 63 9.17 12.35 9.88
N GLY A 64 10.01 11.59 9.17
CA GLY A 64 10.59 10.34 9.69
C GLY A 64 11.44 9.63 8.64
N PRO A 65 11.94 8.42 8.92
CA PRO A 65 12.67 7.62 7.94
C PRO A 65 11.76 7.23 6.77
N VAL A 66 12.32 7.20 5.57
CA VAL A 66 11.66 6.74 4.34
C VAL A 66 12.34 5.46 3.87
N TRP A 67 11.57 4.41 3.76
CA TRP A 67 12.00 3.12 3.22
C TRP A 67 11.33 2.93 1.87
N ILE A 68 12.11 3.10 0.80
CA ILE A 68 11.61 3.03 -0.57
C ILE A 68 12.02 1.72 -1.24
N ILE A 69 11.02 1.00 -1.73
CA ILE A 69 11.18 -0.19 -2.56
C ILE A 69 11.14 0.29 -4.01
N ASP A 70 12.32 0.28 -4.66
CA ASP A 70 12.52 0.76 -6.03
C ASP A 70 12.33 -0.38 -7.02
N THR A 71 11.21 -0.36 -7.76
CA THR A 71 10.90 -1.35 -8.80
C THR A 71 11.42 -0.95 -10.17
N GLU A 72 11.83 0.31 -10.34
CA GLU A 72 12.27 0.88 -11.62
C GLU A 72 13.80 1.06 -11.71
N GLY A 73 14.53 0.95 -10.59
CA GLY A 73 15.97 1.18 -10.52
C GLY A 73 16.36 2.64 -10.77
N ALA A 74 15.46 3.59 -10.46
CA ALA A 74 15.61 5.00 -10.85
C ALA A 74 15.62 5.98 -9.66
N VAL A 75 15.44 5.51 -8.44
CA VAL A 75 15.30 6.37 -7.24
C VAL A 75 16.57 7.16 -6.93
N ASN A 76 17.76 6.60 -7.17
CA ASN A 76 19.04 7.24 -6.85
C ASN A 76 19.18 8.66 -7.45
N ILE A 77 18.67 8.88 -8.66
CA ILE A 77 18.70 10.22 -9.29
C ILE A 77 17.82 11.21 -8.52
N ASN A 78 16.68 10.75 -8.03
CA ASN A 78 15.73 11.58 -7.28
C ASN A 78 16.28 11.94 -5.88
N ILE A 79 17.05 11.06 -5.24
CA ILE A 79 17.71 11.34 -3.95
C ILE A 79 18.64 12.53 -4.05
N MET A 80 19.30 12.73 -5.19
CA MET A 80 20.19 13.88 -5.38
C MET A 80 19.47 15.23 -5.30
N SER A 81 18.17 15.27 -5.55
CA SER A 81 17.33 16.47 -5.43
C SER A 81 16.76 16.70 -4.03
N VAL A 82 16.92 15.73 -3.11
CA VAL A 82 16.54 15.87 -1.70
C VAL A 82 17.64 16.63 -0.94
N PRO A 83 17.29 17.54 -0.01
CA PRO A 83 18.26 18.23 0.83
C PRO A 83 19.25 17.25 1.50
N PRO A 84 20.56 17.55 1.51
CA PRO A 84 21.59 16.62 2.01
C PRO A 84 21.33 16.08 3.42
N GLU A 85 20.80 16.91 4.31
CA GLU A 85 20.47 16.57 5.70
C GLU A 85 19.36 15.53 5.85
N LEU A 86 18.50 15.39 4.84
CA LEU A 86 17.41 14.41 4.84
C LEU A 86 17.79 13.09 4.18
N ARG A 87 18.87 13.07 3.40
CA ARG A 87 19.28 11.85 2.65
C ARG A 87 19.63 10.69 3.56
N SER A 88 20.17 10.94 4.74
CA SER A 88 20.49 9.91 5.73
C SER A 88 19.27 9.18 6.28
N ARG A 89 18.07 9.75 6.10
CA ARG A 89 16.79 9.14 6.49
C ARG A 89 16.17 8.30 5.38
N ILE A 90 16.76 8.25 4.19
CA ILE A 90 16.20 7.54 3.03
C ILE A 90 16.95 6.23 2.85
N HIS A 91 16.23 5.12 2.93
CA HIS A 91 16.72 3.76 2.74
C HIS A 91 16.11 3.19 1.46
N VAL A 92 16.95 2.69 0.55
CA VAL A 92 16.51 2.19 -0.76
C VAL A 92 16.73 0.68 -0.84
N ALA A 93 15.67 -0.04 -1.16
CA ALA A 93 15.75 -1.42 -1.58
C ALA A 93 15.66 -1.49 -3.12
N ASP A 94 16.77 -1.79 -3.78
CA ASP A 94 16.79 -2.15 -5.20
C ASP A 94 16.46 -3.64 -5.29
N ILE A 95 15.26 -3.94 -5.79
CA ILE A 95 14.72 -5.29 -5.82
C ILE A 95 14.74 -5.93 -7.20
N LEU A 96 15.27 -5.24 -8.22
CA LEU A 96 15.37 -5.82 -9.56
C LEU A 96 16.35 -6.99 -9.61
N CYS A 97 15.83 -8.18 -9.89
CA CYS A 97 16.60 -9.38 -10.11
C CYS A 97 16.91 -9.57 -11.59
N PHE A 98 18.08 -10.13 -11.90
CA PHE A 98 18.51 -10.37 -13.27
C PHE A 98 18.82 -11.84 -13.46
N SER A 99 18.11 -12.52 -14.38
CA SER A 99 18.40 -13.88 -14.82
C SER A 99 19.70 -13.95 -15.65
N ASP A 100 20.03 -12.85 -16.35
CA ASP A 100 21.30 -12.65 -17.05
C ASP A 100 21.83 -11.24 -16.78
N LYS A 101 22.80 -11.14 -15.86
CA LYS A 101 23.42 -9.85 -15.48
C LYS A 101 24.18 -9.20 -16.65
N LYS A 102 24.79 -10.00 -17.52
CA LYS A 102 25.58 -9.49 -18.66
C LYS A 102 24.70 -8.81 -19.69
N ASN A 103 23.56 -9.43 -20.02
CA ASN A 103 22.59 -8.88 -20.97
C ASN A 103 21.48 -8.09 -20.29
N ARG A 104 21.56 -7.89 -18.97
CA ARG A 104 20.57 -7.16 -18.16
C ARG A 104 19.13 -7.67 -18.36
N LYS A 105 18.96 -8.99 -18.52
CA LYS A 105 17.66 -9.61 -18.63
C LYS A 105 17.03 -9.67 -17.23
N VAL A 106 15.99 -8.90 -17.02
CA VAL A 106 15.25 -8.85 -15.73
C VAL A 106 14.46 -10.14 -15.55
N ASP A 107 14.49 -10.66 -14.33
CA ASP A 107 13.66 -11.76 -13.86
C ASP A 107 12.55 -11.16 -12.99
N LEU A 108 11.36 -11.04 -13.55
CA LEU A 108 10.25 -10.36 -12.89
C LEU A 108 9.60 -11.19 -11.78
N VAL A 109 9.65 -12.53 -11.90
CA VAL A 109 9.17 -13.42 -10.84
C VAL A 109 10.11 -13.36 -9.64
N ALA A 110 11.41 -13.46 -9.84
CA ALA A 110 12.39 -13.29 -8.77
C ALA A 110 12.34 -11.88 -8.14
N SER A 111 12.06 -10.84 -8.95
CA SER A 111 11.88 -9.47 -8.46
C SER A 111 10.62 -9.33 -7.59
N LEU A 112 9.54 -10.05 -7.93
CA LEU A 112 8.33 -10.10 -7.10
C LEU A 112 8.59 -10.77 -5.75
N ASP A 113 9.37 -11.83 -5.72
CA ASP A 113 9.77 -12.50 -4.48
C ASP A 113 10.69 -11.61 -3.64
N ALA A 114 11.61 -10.88 -4.27
CA ALA A 114 12.46 -9.89 -3.59
C ALA A 114 11.64 -8.72 -3.00
N LEU A 115 10.60 -8.28 -3.71
CA LEU A 115 9.66 -7.27 -3.18
C LEU A 115 8.95 -7.79 -1.93
N ARG A 116 8.47 -9.02 -1.95
CA ARG A 116 7.83 -9.65 -0.80
C ARG A 116 8.78 -9.75 0.39
N ASP A 117 10.00 -10.24 0.15
CA ASP A 117 11.04 -10.36 1.19
C ASP A 117 11.40 -8.99 1.79
N ALA A 118 11.47 -7.93 0.98
CA ALA A 118 11.71 -6.58 1.45
C ALA A 118 10.58 -6.09 2.38
N ILE A 119 9.31 -6.35 2.02
CA ILE A 119 8.15 -5.99 2.85
C ILE A 119 8.15 -6.79 4.16
N ASP A 120 8.43 -8.10 4.13
CA ASP A 120 8.50 -8.96 5.30
C ASP A 120 9.56 -8.44 6.29
N LYS A 121 10.78 -8.23 5.83
CA LYS A 121 11.88 -7.71 6.66
C LYS A 121 11.60 -6.33 7.23
N LEU A 122 10.95 -5.46 6.46
CA LEU A 122 10.57 -4.14 6.93
C LEU A 122 9.47 -4.23 7.99
N THR A 123 8.51 -5.15 7.82
CA THR A 123 7.46 -5.38 8.82
C THR A 123 8.06 -5.90 10.14
N ASP A 124 9.07 -6.76 10.08
CA ASP A 124 9.76 -7.24 11.27
C ASP A 124 10.59 -6.12 11.93
N TYR A 125 11.30 -5.31 11.13
CA TYR A 125 12.01 -4.13 11.65
C TYR A 125 11.06 -3.18 12.41
N ILE A 126 9.88 -2.91 11.88
CA ILE A 126 8.87 -2.04 12.51
C ILE A 126 8.37 -2.62 13.84
N LYS A 127 8.16 -3.93 13.92
CA LYS A 127 7.77 -4.61 15.18
C LYS A 127 8.86 -4.50 16.25
N ASP A 128 10.12 -4.55 15.83
CA ASP A 128 11.28 -4.47 16.74
C ASP A 128 11.56 -3.00 17.17
N ASN A 129 10.99 -2.00 16.47
CA ASN A 129 11.14 -0.58 16.73
C ASN A 129 9.79 0.14 16.94
N PRO A 130 9.01 -0.21 17.97
CA PRO A 130 7.59 0.20 18.11
C PRO A 130 7.37 1.70 18.40
N GLY A 131 8.41 2.47 18.61
CA GLY A 131 8.33 3.93 18.84
C GLY A 131 8.67 4.76 17.60
N GLU A 132 9.11 4.13 16.53
CA GLU A 132 9.49 4.81 15.31
C GLU A 132 8.29 4.89 14.34
N ILE A 133 8.04 6.07 13.79
CA ILE A 133 7.04 6.26 12.73
C ILE A 133 7.77 6.74 11.48
N GLY A 134 7.73 5.90 10.46
CA GLY A 134 8.34 6.18 9.16
C GLY A 134 7.33 6.11 8.01
N THR A 135 7.86 6.15 6.80
CA THR A 135 7.09 6.05 5.57
C THR A 135 7.64 4.94 4.67
N ILE A 136 6.79 3.99 4.31
CA ILE A 136 7.09 2.99 3.29
C ILE A 136 6.65 3.54 1.94
N VAL A 137 7.54 3.52 0.97
CA VAL A 137 7.24 3.91 -0.42
C VAL A 137 7.41 2.70 -1.33
N VAL A 138 6.44 2.42 -2.20
CA VAL A 138 6.61 1.49 -3.30
C VAL A 138 6.56 2.28 -4.60
N ASP A 139 7.69 2.36 -5.29
CA ASP A 139 7.85 3.16 -6.51
C ASP A 139 8.40 2.30 -7.65
N SER A 140 7.55 1.81 -8.51
CA SER A 140 6.13 2.06 -8.73
C SER A 140 5.30 0.84 -8.31
N ALA A 141 4.23 1.05 -7.57
CA ALA A 141 3.29 -0.02 -7.21
C ALA A 141 2.50 -0.55 -8.42
N THR A 142 2.57 0.11 -9.58
CA THR A 142 2.09 -0.46 -10.85
C THR A 142 2.81 -1.75 -11.18
N ASP A 143 4.14 -1.80 -10.97
CA ASP A 143 4.96 -2.98 -11.27
C ASP A 143 4.61 -4.14 -10.34
N MET A 144 4.22 -3.86 -9.10
CA MET A 144 3.75 -4.89 -8.17
C MET A 144 2.58 -5.71 -8.74
N TRP A 145 1.61 -5.03 -9.40
CA TRP A 145 0.51 -5.72 -10.06
C TRP A 145 0.93 -6.37 -11.39
N ASP A 146 1.72 -5.68 -12.21
CA ASP A 146 2.20 -6.21 -13.49
C ASP A 146 3.02 -7.50 -13.28
N TRP A 147 3.91 -7.54 -12.28
CA TRP A 147 4.70 -8.74 -11.95
C TRP A 147 3.86 -9.90 -11.40
N MET A 148 2.78 -9.59 -10.68
CA MET A 148 1.80 -10.62 -10.28
C MET A 148 1.14 -11.29 -11.49
N THR A 149 0.83 -10.50 -12.53
CA THR A 149 0.22 -11.06 -13.75
C THR A 149 1.21 -11.92 -14.51
N ILE A 150 2.48 -11.51 -14.58
CA ILE A 150 3.56 -12.29 -15.20
C ILE A 150 3.81 -13.57 -14.43
N TRP A 151 3.94 -13.49 -13.09
CA TRP A 151 4.06 -14.68 -12.25
C TRP A 151 2.90 -15.65 -12.48
N LEU A 152 1.67 -15.16 -12.61
CA LEU A 152 0.51 -16.01 -12.88
C LEU A 152 0.63 -16.72 -14.22
N GLU A 153 1.10 -16.03 -15.26
CA GLU A 153 1.28 -16.60 -16.61
C GLU A 153 2.41 -17.61 -16.67
N GLU A 154 3.50 -17.38 -15.97
CA GLU A 154 4.72 -18.22 -16.04
C GLU A 154 4.68 -19.41 -15.07
N GLU A 155 4.17 -19.23 -13.84
CA GLU A 155 4.29 -20.21 -12.76
C GLU A 155 2.98 -20.52 -12.04
N GLY A 156 2.10 -19.52 -11.88
CA GLY A 156 0.95 -19.61 -11.00
C GLY A 156 -0.25 -20.32 -11.58
N ALA A 157 -0.44 -20.25 -12.89
CA ALA A 157 -1.60 -20.83 -13.56
C ALA A 157 -1.48 -22.35 -13.70
N THR A 158 -2.53 -23.07 -13.31
CA THR A 158 -2.59 -24.54 -13.40
C THR A 158 -3.75 -25.04 -14.27
N SER A 159 -4.65 -24.15 -14.69
CA SER A 159 -5.86 -24.52 -15.43
C SER A 159 -5.95 -23.73 -16.74
N PHE A 160 -6.04 -24.47 -17.83
CA PHE A 160 -6.05 -23.93 -19.18
C PHE A 160 -7.25 -24.49 -19.95
N SER A 161 -7.77 -23.73 -20.91
CA SER A 161 -8.79 -24.17 -21.85
C SER A 161 -8.21 -25.21 -22.83
N ALA A 162 -9.07 -25.89 -23.56
CA ALA A 162 -8.66 -26.82 -24.62
C ALA A 162 -7.80 -26.14 -25.73
N SER A 163 -7.91 -24.82 -25.89
CA SER A 163 -7.08 -24.01 -26.81
C SER A 163 -5.76 -23.52 -26.18
N GLY A 164 -5.40 -23.97 -24.98
CA GLY A 164 -4.18 -23.56 -24.27
C GLY A 164 -4.23 -22.16 -23.64
N LYS A 165 -5.40 -21.50 -23.61
CA LYS A 165 -5.57 -20.21 -22.94
C LYS A 165 -5.83 -20.41 -21.45
N MET A 166 -5.16 -19.65 -20.61
CA MET A 166 -5.38 -19.62 -19.16
C MET A 166 -6.86 -19.34 -18.84
N LEU A 167 -7.43 -20.12 -17.92
CA LEU A 167 -8.82 -19.93 -17.52
C LEU A 167 -8.97 -18.65 -16.69
N ARG A 168 -10.12 -18.00 -16.84
CA ARG A 168 -10.43 -16.76 -16.11
C ARG A 168 -10.42 -16.91 -14.60
N THR A 169 -10.68 -18.12 -14.07
CA THR A 169 -10.63 -18.46 -12.64
C THR A 169 -9.23 -18.36 -12.05
N GLU A 170 -8.18 -18.53 -12.86
CA GLU A 170 -6.79 -18.43 -12.41
C GLU A 170 -6.42 -17.03 -11.87
N TRP A 171 -7.06 -15.98 -12.38
CA TRP A 171 -6.86 -14.59 -11.91
C TRP A 171 -7.14 -14.43 -10.40
N GLY A 172 -7.92 -15.33 -9.80
CA GLY A 172 -8.12 -15.37 -8.35
C GLY A 172 -6.81 -15.54 -7.57
N LYS A 173 -5.84 -16.27 -8.13
CA LYS A 173 -4.53 -16.50 -7.49
C LYS A 173 -3.69 -15.23 -7.45
N ALA A 174 -3.59 -14.50 -8.56
CA ALA A 174 -2.89 -13.23 -8.62
C ALA A 174 -3.56 -12.19 -7.70
N ASN A 175 -4.87 -12.10 -7.72
CA ASN A 175 -5.63 -11.20 -6.83
C ASN A 175 -5.37 -11.52 -5.34
N LYS A 176 -5.34 -12.80 -4.97
CA LYS A 176 -5.05 -13.22 -3.59
C LYS A 176 -3.62 -12.84 -3.19
N LYS A 177 -2.63 -13.16 -4.02
CA LYS A 177 -1.21 -12.83 -3.77
C LYS A 177 -1.01 -11.30 -3.66
N TYR A 178 -1.69 -10.51 -4.50
CA TYR A 178 -1.68 -9.05 -4.42
C TYR A 178 -2.30 -8.54 -3.12
N ALA A 179 -3.46 -9.08 -2.74
CA ALA A 179 -4.11 -8.71 -1.49
C ALA A 179 -3.26 -9.04 -0.27
N GLU A 180 -2.55 -10.18 -0.26
CA GLU A 180 -1.63 -10.55 0.81
C GLU A 180 -0.51 -9.51 0.97
N LEU A 181 0.14 -9.06 -0.12
CA LEU A 181 1.15 -8.00 -0.06
C LEU A 181 0.57 -6.67 0.41
N MET A 182 -0.62 -6.31 -0.05
CA MET A 182 -1.30 -5.10 0.43
C MET A 182 -1.58 -5.18 1.93
N TYR A 183 -2.08 -6.30 2.44
CA TYR A 183 -2.32 -6.46 3.88
C TYR A 183 -1.02 -6.38 4.70
N MET A 184 0.07 -6.94 4.22
CA MET A 184 1.38 -6.82 4.88
C MET A 184 1.79 -5.35 5.01
N LEU A 185 1.74 -4.58 3.91
CA LEU A 185 2.02 -3.14 3.91
C LEU A 185 1.09 -2.38 4.86
N LEU A 186 -0.22 -2.59 4.74
CA LEU A 186 -1.24 -1.85 5.47
C LEU A 186 -1.26 -2.15 6.98
N SER A 187 -0.78 -3.32 7.39
CA SER A 187 -0.67 -3.72 8.80
C SER A 187 0.63 -3.23 9.46
N SER A 188 1.52 -2.59 8.73
CA SER A 188 2.82 -2.14 9.24
C SER A 188 2.71 -1.10 10.36
N GLY A 189 1.66 -0.25 10.35
CA GLY A 189 1.52 0.84 11.31
C GLY A 189 2.33 2.09 10.96
N TRP A 190 2.92 2.14 9.76
CA TRP A 190 3.64 3.28 9.20
C TRP A 190 2.85 3.96 8.08
N ASN A 191 3.27 5.18 7.70
CA ASN A 191 2.75 5.83 6.50
C ASN A 191 3.10 5.02 5.26
N ILE A 192 2.20 5.00 4.28
CA ILE A 192 2.40 4.29 3.02
C ILE A 192 2.15 5.24 1.87
N ILE A 193 3.10 5.30 0.94
CA ILE A 193 2.96 6.01 -0.32
C ILE A 193 3.18 5.02 -1.45
N LEU A 194 2.12 4.76 -2.22
CA LEU A 194 2.17 3.93 -3.41
C LEU A 194 2.14 4.84 -4.64
N THR A 195 3.20 4.81 -5.47
CA THR A 195 3.18 5.54 -6.72
C THR A 195 2.65 4.67 -7.84
N PHE A 196 1.82 5.24 -8.71
CA PHE A 196 1.25 4.53 -9.85
C PHE A 196 1.48 5.30 -11.15
N ARG A 197 1.63 4.56 -12.25
CA ARG A 197 1.58 5.13 -13.59
C ARG A 197 0.14 5.48 -13.93
N ALA A 198 -0.04 6.59 -14.63
CA ALA A 198 -1.33 6.95 -15.18
C ALA A 198 -1.57 6.22 -16.50
N ARG A 199 -2.84 5.96 -16.79
CA ARG A 199 -3.32 5.55 -18.10
C ARG A 199 -4.49 6.43 -18.49
N GLU A 200 -4.62 6.74 -19.76
CA GLU A 200 -5.75 7.47 -20.26
C GLU A 200 -7.06 6.67 -20.05
N ALA A 201 -8.06 7.35 -19.51
CA ALA A 201 -9.38 6.77 -19.36
C ALA A 201 -10.08 6.73 -20.73
N VAL A 202 -10.61 5.55 -21.09
CA VAL A 202 -11.35 5.36 -22.34
C VAL A 202 -12.73 4.79 -22.05
N ASN A 203 -13.69 5.13 -22.90
CA ASN A 203 -15.02 4.54 -22.85
C ASN A 203 -15.03 3.10 -23.43
N SER A 204 -16.20 2.45 -23.46
CA SER A 204 -16.36 1.10 -24.00
C SER A 204 -16.04 0.96 -25.50
N LYS A 205 -15.96 2.08 -26.22
CA LYS A 205 -15.59 2.14 -27.65
C LYS A 205 -14.10 2.43 -27.87
N GLY A 206 -13.33 2.65 -26.78
CA GLY A 206 -11.90 3.01 -26.84
C GLY A 206 -11.65 4.50 -27.09
N GLU A 207 -12.66 5.35 -27.00
CA GLU A 207 -12.51 6.80 -27.13
C GLU A 207 -12.06 7.42 -25.82
N SER A 208 -11.13 8.39 -25.88
CA SER A 208 -10.63 9.10 -24.71
C SER A 208 -11.73 9.84 -23.98
N LEU A 209 -11.71 9.74 -22.64
CA LEU A 209 -12.59 10.50 -21.75
C LEU A 209 -11.96 11.83 -21.29
N GLY A 210 -10.73 12.14 -21.75
CA GLY A 210 -10.05 13.40 -21.45
C GLY A 210 -9.44 13.49 -20.03
N PHE A 211 -9.37 12.38 -19.30
CA PHE A 211 -8.70 12.31 -18.00
C PHE A 211 -7.89 11.03 -17.86
N ASP A 212 -6.95 11.03 -16.92
CA ASP A 212 -6.12 9.88 -16.61
C ASP A 212 -6.67 9.12 -15.38
N ASN A 213 -6.55 7.80 -15.37
CA ASN A 213 -6.80 6.92 -14.24
C ASN A 213 -5.49 6.28 -13.76
N ALA A 214 -5.43 5.87 -12.50
CA ALA A 214 -4.33 5.06 -12.00
C ALA A 214 -4.31 3.67 -12.68
N ARG A 215 -3.11 3.22 -13.06
CA ARG A 215 -2.87 1.87 -13.55
C ARG A 215 -2.57 0.94 -12.38
N TRP A 216 -3.58 0.38 -11.78
CA TRP A 216 -3.52 -0.49 -10.61
C TRP A 216 -4.47 -1.69 -10.70
N GLN A 217 -4.37 -2.60 -9.73
CA GLN A 217 -5.35 -3.66 -9.53
C GLN A 217 -6.71 -3.06 -9.10
N LYS A 218 -7.78 -3.62 -9.63
CA LYS A 218 -9.16 -3.09 -9.58
C LYS A 218 -9.64 -2.64 -8.19
N ASN A 219 -9.20 -3.32 -7.12
CA ASN A 219 -9.69 -3.06 -5.76
C ASN A 219 -8.68 -2.28 -4.89
N THR A 220 -7.62 -1.73 -5.48
CA THR A 220 -6.56 -1.02 -4.73
C THR A 220 -7.12 0.20 -3.99
N ASP A 221 -8.10 0.89 -4.56
CA ASP A 221 -8.77 2.06 -4.01
C ASP A 221 -9.43 1.80 -2.63
N TYR A 222 -9.95 0.59 -2.38
CA TYR A 222 -10.54 0.24 -1.08
C TYR A 222 -9.56 0.28 0.09
N TRP A 223 -8.27 0.11 -0.16
CA TRP A 223 -7.23 0.07 0.87
C TRP A 223 -6.59 1.41 1.16
N ILE A 224 -6.87 2.43 0.33
CA ILE A 224 -6.20 3.72 0.36
C ILE A 224 -7.06 4.76 1.08
N ASP A 225 -6.40 5.57 1.91
CA ASP A 225 -7.06 6.66 2.64
C ASP A 225 -7.10 7.95 1.82
N LEU A 226 -6.10 8.17 0.96
CA LEU A 226 -5.96 9.37 0.14
C LEU A 226 -5.48 9.01 -1.27
N ILE A 227 -6.29 9.28 -2.29
CA ILE A 227 -5.97 9.04 -3.70
C ILE A 227 -5.73 10.37 -4.38
N CYS A 228 -4.52 10.56 -4.92
CA CYS A 228 -4.09 11.81 -5.51
C CYS A 228 -3.67 11.64 -6.96
N GLU A 229 -4.17 12.51 -7.80
CA GLU A 229 -3.64 12.74 -9.15
C GLU A 229 -2.52 13.78 -9.10
N TYR A 230 -1.38 13.45 -9.70
CA TYR A 230 -0.24 14.36 -9.80
C TYR A 230 -0.07 14.79 -11.25
N ARG A 231 -0.07 16.09 -11.48
CA ARG A 231 0.08 16.69 -12.81
C ARG A 231 1.26 17.67 -12.85
N LYS A 232 1.77 17.89 -14.03
CA LYS A 232 2.76 18.95 -14.31
C LYS A 232 2.21 19.84 -15.40
N ASP A 233 2.19 21.15 -15.14
CA ASP A 233 1.83 22.17 -16.09
C ASP A 233 2.95 23.23 -16.12
N GLY A 234 3.69 23.28 -17.21
CA GLY A 234 4.91 24.10 -17.32
C GLY A 234 5.94 23.74 -16.24
N LEU A 235 6.25 24.67 -15.36
CA LEU A 235 7.16 24.50 -14.22
C LEU A 235 6.44 24.02 -12.97
N ASP A 236 5.14 24.24 -12.87
CA ASP A 236 4.34 23.89 -11.70
C ASP A 236 3.91 22.43 -11.69
N ARG A 237 3.77 21.93 -10.49
CA ARG A 237 3.22 20.61 -10.20
C ARG A 237 1.97 20.78 -9.37
N THR A 238 0.92 20.05 -9.70
CA THR A 238 -0.35 20.11 -8.98
C THR A 238 -0.71 18.72 -8.48
N LEU A 239 -1.02 18.63 -7.18
CA LEU A 239 -1.59 17.45 -6.56
C LEU A 239 -3.06 17.71 -6.31
N ARG A 240 -3.93 16.87 -6.86
CA ARG A 240 -5.38 16.92 -6.70
C ARG A 240 -5.86 15.66 -6.00
N VAL A 241 -6.58 15.81 -4.92
CA VAL A 241 -7.30 14.69 -4.29
C VAL A 241 -8.47 14.31 -5.19
N VAL A 242 -8.54 13.05 -5.58
CA VAL A 242 -9.56 12.52 -6.50
C VAL A 242 -10.40 11.42 -5.86
N GLY A 243 -10.09 11.04 -4.63
CA GLY A 243 -10.83 10.06 -3.84
C GLY A 243 -10.16 9.78 -2.50
N GLY A 244 -10.87 9.08 -1.63
CA GLY A 244 -10.37 8.67 -0.34
C GLY A 244 -11.35 8.93 0.80
N ARG A 245 -10.84 8.86 2.04
CA ARG A 245 -11.65 8.96 3.28
C ARG A 245 -11.72 10.37 3.86
N PHE A 246 -11.02 11.34 3.27
CA PHE A 246 -10.94 12.72 3.75
C PHE A 246 -12.01 13.65 3.15
N GLY A 247 -12.88 13.12 2.27
CA GLY A 247 -13.92 13.88 1.57
C GLY A 247 -13.49 14.37 0.19
N ASP A 248 -14.45 14.86 -0.59
CA ASP A 248 -14.28 15.14 -2.02
C ASP A 248 -13.95 16.61 -2.33
N ASN A 249 -13.99 17.52 -1.32
CA ASN A 249 -13.88 18.96 -1.52
C ASN A 249 -12.51 19.54 -1.12
N ILE A 250 -11.44 18.74 -1.26
CA ILE A 250 -10.09 19.22 -0.96
C ILE A 250 -9.54 19.95 -2.19
N SER A 251 -9.18 21.23 -2.01
CA SER A 251 -8.66 22.05 -3.10
C SER A 251 -7.29 21.53 -3.57
N PRO A 252 -6.95 21.68 -4.88
CA PRO A 252 -5.66 21.28 -5.40
C PRO A 252 -4.50 22.02 -4.71
N LEU A 253 -3.37 21.33 -4.54
CA LEU A 253 -2.15 21.86 -3.95
C LEU A 253 -1.08 22.04 -5.04
N THR A 254 -0.54 23.25 -5.15
CA THR A 254 0.53 23.57 -6.11
C THR A 254 1.91 23.35 -5.51
N ASN A 255 2.82 22.79 -6.28
CA ASN A 255 4.20 22.44 -5.89
C ASN A 255 4.27 21.70 -4.54
N PRO A 256 3.55 20.56 -4.41
CA PRO A 256 3.39 19.86 -3.17
C PRO A 256 4.70 19.22 -2.68
N ASN A 257 4.88 19.22 -1.38
CA ASN A 257 5.75 18.32 -0.64
C ASN A 257 4.93 17.65 0.49
N TRP A 258 5.53 16.71 1.19
CA TRP A 258 4.83 15.95 2.23
C TRP A 258 4.24 16.85 3.31
N ASN A 259 5.04 17.76 3.88
CA ASN A 259 4.57 18.62 5.00
C ASN A 259 3.42 19.53 4.57
N ASN A 260 3.55 20.21 3.42
CA ASN A 260 2.49 21.11 2.99
C ASN A 260 1.22 20.37 2.55
N LEU A 261 1.32 19.08 2.15
CA LEU A 261 0.16 18.24 1.95
C LEU A 261 -0.56 17.96 3.30
N LEU A 262 0.19 17.60 4.35
CA LEU A 262 -0.39 17.36 5.68
C LEU A 262 -1.04 18.63 6.22
N ASP A 263 -0.35 19.79 6.16
CA ASP A 263 -0.91 21.10 6.56
C ASP A 263 -2.19 21.44 5.78
N HIS A 264 -2.18 21.15 4.50
CA HIS A 264 -3.32 21.40 3.62
C HIS A 264 -4.53 20.53 3.99
N LEU A 265 -4.30 19.24 4.24
CA LEU A 265 -5.33 18.31 4.69
C LEU A 265 -5.90 18.73 6.04
N GLU A 266 -5.04 19.04 7.02
CA GLU A 266 -5.47 19.53 8.34
C GLU A 266 -6.35 20.77 8.23
N LYS A 267 -5.94 21.75 7.42
CA LYS A 267 -6.68 22.98 7.20
C LYS A 267 -8.04 22.76 6.54
N GLN A 268 -8.12 21.81 5.59
CA GLN A 268 -9.34 21.56 4.81
C GLN A 268 -10.34 20.66 5.53
N THR A 269 -9.86 19.74 6.36
CA THR A 269 -10.67 18.65 6.94
C THR A 269 -10.77 18.72 8.46
N GLY A 270 -9.91 19.47 9.13
CA GLY A 270 -9.79 19.48 10.59
C GLY A 270 -9.14 18.22 11.17
N VAL A 271 -8.67 17.32 10.33
CA VAL A 271 -7.96 16.10 10.76
C VAL A 271 -6.52 16.45 11.08
N THR A 272 -5.96 15.91 12.16
CA THR A 272 -4.55 16.05 12.54
C THR A 272 -3.80 14.72 12.42
N PHE A 273 -2.47 14.77 12.29
CA PHE A 273 -1.62 13.60 12.05
C PHE A 273 -0.61 13.43 13.17
N ALA A 274 -0.63 12.27 13.84
CA ALA A 274 0.22 11.98 14.99
C ALA A 274 1.73 11.96 14.66
N PHE A 275 2.08 11.72 13.41
CA PHE A 275 3.47 11.59 12.92
C PHE A 275 4.07 12.91 12.41
N LYS A 276 3.36 14.01 12.54
CA LYS A 276 3.77 15.32 12.05
C LYS A 276 4.63 16.11 13.06
N GLU A 277 4.63 15.71 14.32
CA GLU A 277 5.35 16.37 15.42
C GLU A 277 6.87 16.18 15.38
#